data_b4d2a98016fb7e79e545f007a0792eac
#
_entry.id   b4d2a98016fb7e79e545f007a0792eac
#
_cell.length_a   1.000
_cell.length_b   1.000
_cell.length_c   1.000
_cell.angle_alpha   90.00
_cell.angle_beta   90.00
_cell.angle_gamma   90.00
#
_symmetry.space_group_name_H-M   'P 1'
#
loop_
_entity.id
_entity.type
_entity.pdbx_description
1 polymer ?
#
loop_
_entity_poly.entity_id
_entity_poly.type
_entity_poly.pdbx_seq_one_letter_code
_entity_poly.pdbx_strand_id
1 'polypeptide(L)'
;STKLNDDEVYLADATVSSAYAHDASSINVELLRRSRLVLLPVNNNTNFGRADLGTHWSLFLIDAINGPPPQFYHMDSLDGLNRSAADRLATALGAVFPDARGVVQVPTPRQKNAYDCAIYVMALAKSIITWWKSRTESTKHWMQMIQTDVTEENVHTLRHDFADRVEQDEKNQK
;
A
#
# COMPACT_ATOMS: atom_id res chain seq x y z
N SER A 1 2.34 -5.64 28.21
CA SER A 1 1.30 -5.81 27.19
C SER A 1 0.92 -4.43 26.68
N THR A 2 1.65 -3.93 25.69
CA THR A 2 1.35 -2.67 25.01
C THR A 2 0.12 -2.91 24.12
N LYS A 3 -1.04 -2.33 24.49
CA LYS A 3 -2.18 -2.25 23.58
C LYS A 3 -1.71 -1.51 22.33
N LEU A 4 -1.66 -2.21 21.21
CA LEU A 4 -1.42 -1.63 19.90
C LEU A 4 -2.56 -0.64 19.62
N ASN A 5 -2.20 0.61 19.44
CA ASN A 5 -3.12 1.65 19.03
C ASN A 5 -3.35 1.45 17.54
N ASP A 6 -4.57 1.09 17.13
CA ASP A 6 -4.94 0.96 15.69
C ASP A 6 -4.74 2.30 14.93
N ASP A 7 -4.59 3.42 15.67
CA ASP A 7 -4.36 4.77 15.13
C ASP A 7 -2.95 4.98 14.54
N GLU A 8 -2.02 4.03 14.72
CA GLU A 8 -0.64 4.17 14.21
C GLU A 8 -0.45 3.63 12.78
N VAL A 9 -1.43 2.90 12.24
CA VAL A 9 -1.40 2.36 10.88
C VAL A 9 -2.57 2.92 10.09
N TYR A 10 -2.26 3.57 8.99
CA TYR A 10 -3.26 4.07 8.06
C TYR A 10 -3.19 3.31 6.74
N LEU A 11 -4.27 2.61 6.39
CA LEU A 11 -4.50 2.05 5.06
C LEU A 11 -5.45 2.98 4.33
N ALA A 12 -4.97 3.62 3.28
CA ALA A 12 -5.75 4.54 2.49
C ALA A 12 -6.72 3.81 1.55
N ASP A 13 -7.83 4.47 1.25
CA ASP A 13 -8.68 4.10 0.12
C ASP A 13 -7.90 4.19 -1.20
N ALA A 14 -8.29 3.38 -2.18
CA ALA A 14 -7.61 3.27 -3.47
C ALA A 14 -7.54 4.60 -4.26
N THR A 15 -8.44 5.55 -3.99
CA THR A 15 -8.51 6.86 -4.65
C THR A 15 -7.61 7.92 -4.02
N VAL A 16 -7.22 7.73 -2.76
CA VAL A 16 -6.49 8.74 -1.95
C VAL A 16 -5.12 9.05 -2.53
N SER A 17 -4.35 8.03 -2.93
CA SER A 17 -3.01 8.25 -3.50
C SER A 17 -3.05 9.01 -4.82
N SER A 18 -4.08 8.78 -5.64
CA SER A 18 -4.30 9.54 -6.88
C SER A 18 -4.64 10.99 -6.57
N ALA A 19 -5.50 11.26 -5.57
CA ALA A 19 -5.81 12.61 -5.13
C ALA A 19 -4.55 13.34 -4.64
N TYR A 20 -3.75 12.71 -3.79
CA TYR A 20 -2.49 13.27 -3.27
C TYR A 20 -1.48 13.59 -4.37
N ALA A 21 -1.32 12.69 -5.35
CA ALA A 21 -0.39 12.88 -6.46
C ALA A 21 -0.85 14.00 -7.43
N HIS A 22 -2.15 14.29 -7.48
CA HIS A 22 -2.72 15.31 -8.36
C HIS A 22 -2.78 16.68 -7.69
N ASP A 23 -3.19 16.73 -6.43
CA ASP A 23 -3.39 17.96 -5.66
C ASP A 23 -2.82 17.80 -4.24
N ALA A 24 -1.65 18.40 -4.01
CA ALA A 24 -0.99 18.36 -2.72
C ALA A 24 -1.84 19.01 -1.59
N SER A 25 -2.80 19.87 -1.93
CA SER A 25 -3.72 20.46 -0.93
C SER A 25 -4.72 19.44 -0.38
N SER A 26 -4.95 18.34 -1.08
CA SER A 26 -5.81 17.23 -0.62
C SER A 26 -5.16 16.39 0.48
N ILE A 27 -3.84 16.54 0.71
CA ILE A 27 -3.09 15.69 1.64
C ILE A 27 -3.50 15.98 3.09
N ASN A 28 -3.95 14.94 3.79
CA ASN A 28 -4.20 15.03 5.22
C ASN A 28 -2.88 14.94 6.01
N VAL A 29 -2.23 16.09 6.17
CA VAL A 29 -0.89 16.23 6.79
C VAL A 29 -0.87 15.69 8.23
N GLU A 30 -1.91 15.97 9.02
CA GLU A 30 -2.00 15.54 10.41
C GLU A 30 -2.05 14.02 10.52
N LEU A 31 -2.91 13.39 9.70
CA LEU A 31 -3.03 11.93 9.65
C LEU A 31 -1.71 11.26 9.26
N LEU A 32 -1.04 11.77 8.22
CA LEU A 32 0.22 11.20 7.76
C LEU A 32 1.32 11.33 8.80
N ARG A 33 1.42 12.48 9.48
CA ARG A 33 2.48 12.72 10.48
C ARG A 33 2.30 11.94 11.78
N ARG A 34 1.06 11.64 12.17
CA ARG A 34 0.79 10.83 13.38
C ARG A 34 0.94 9.33 13.14
N SER A 35 0.82 8.88 11.89
CA SER A 35 0.90 7.46 11.55
C SER A 35 2.35 6.98 11.51
N ARG A 36 2.59 5.78 12.01
CA ARG A 36 3.89 5.10 11.96
C ARG A 36 4.07 4.33 10.65
N LEU A 37 2.97 3.84 10.12
CA LEU A 37 2.89 3.22 8.80
C LEU A 37 1.71 3.79 8.02
N VAL A 38 1.94 4.20 6.78
CA VAL A 38 0.88 4.61 5.85
C VAL A 38 1.00 3.77 4.58
N LEU A 39 -0.07 3.05 4.27
CA LEU A 39 -0.17 2.20 3.09
C LEU A 39 -1.08 2.88 2.06
N LEU A 40 -0.55 3.18 0.90
CA LEU A 40 -1.21 3.91 -0.18
C LEU A 40 -1.25 3.03 -1.44
N PRO A 41 -2.42 2.47 -1.84
CA PRO A 41 -2.54 1.82 -3.14
C PRO A 41 -2.28 2.82 -4.26
N VAL A 42 -1.43 2.50 -5.22
CA VAL A 42 -1.05 3.37 -6.35
C VAL A 42 -1.53 2.79 -7.66
N ASN A 43 -2.25 3.59 -8.44
CA ASN A 43 -2.68 3.26 -9.79
C ASN A 43 -1.89 4.08 -10.83
N ASN A 44 -1.65 3.51 -12.02
CA ASN A 44 -0.94 4.19 -13.10
C ASN A 44 -1.83 5.14 -13.94
N ASN A 45 -3.09 5.34 -13.53
CA ASN A 45 -3.98 6.30 -14.18
C ASN A 45 -3.39 7.74 -14.09
N THR A 46 -3.36 8.43 -15.21
CA THR A 46 -2.93 9.84 -15.30
C THR A 46 -4.10 10.80 -15.59
N ASN A 47 -5.30 10.26 -15.81
CA ASN A 47 -6.51 11.05 -16.05
C ASN A 47 -7.43 11.00 -14.83
N PHE A 48 -7.30 11.98 -13.95
CA PHE A 48 -8.06 12.04 -12.69
C PHE A 48 -9.55 12.32 -12.85
N GLY A 49 -9.99 12.76 -14.04
CA GLY A 49 -11.40 12.91 -14.37
C GLY A 49 -12.11 11.58 -14.67
N ARG A 50 -11.36 10.48 -14.75
CA ARG A 50 -11.86 9.14 -15.08
C ARG A 50 -11.25 8.08 -14.19
N ALA A 51 -12.03 7.62 -13.23
CA ALA A 51 -11.59 6.62 -12.25
C ALA A 51 -11.41 5.20 -12.86
N ASP A 52 -12.03 4.95 -14.01
CA ASP A 52 -11.99 3.67 -14.74
C ASP A 52 -10.73 3.48 -15.60
N LEU A 53 -9.86 4.48 -15.66
CA LEU A 53 -8.59 4.39 -16.37
C LEU A 53 -7.47 3.92 -15.44
N GLY A 54 -6.54 3.22 -16.04
CA GLY A 54 -5.43 2.61 -15.33
C GLY A 54 -5.48 1.10 -15.44
N THR A 55 -4.32 0.50 -15.63
CA THR A 55 -4.18 -0.93 -15.96
C THR A 55 -3.40 -1.69 -14.91
N HIS A 56 -2.83 -0.98 -13.91
CA HIS A 56 -1.97 -1.61 -12.92
C HIS A 56 -2.04 -0.93 -11.55
N TRP A 57 -1.94 -1.77 -10.51
CA TRP A 57 -1.90 -1.37 -9.11
C TRP A 57 -0.61 -1.83 -8.44
N SER A 58 -0.08 -0.98 -7.58
CA SER A 58 1.08 -1.26 -6.71
C SER A 58 0.85 -0.68 -5.33
N LEU A 59 1.75 -0.95 -4.36
CA LEU A 59 1.64 -0.44 -3.01
C LEU A 59 2.79 0.52 -2.71
N PHE A 60 2.45 1.71 -2.22
CA PHE A 60 3.39 2.67 -1.66
C PHE A 60 3.28 2.65 -0.14
N LEU A 61 4.40 2.64 0.56
CA LEU A 61 4.47 2.64 2.01
C LEU A 61 5.30 3.82 2.51
N ILE A 62 4.74 4.58 3.45
CA ILE A 62 5.48 5.54 4.28
C ILE A 62 5.80 4.82 5.59
N ASP A 63 7.07 4.62 5.86
CA ASP A 63 7.57 3.97 7.08
C ASP A 63 8.25 5.01 7.98
N ALA A 64 7.58 5.37 9.07
CA ALA A 64 8.06 6.28 10.11
C ALA A 64 8.35 5.56 11.43
N ILE A 65 8.55 4.23 11.42
CA ILE A 65 8.76 3.41 12.62
C ILE A 65 9.99 3.88 13.39
N ASN A 66 11.06 4.21 12.68
CA ASN A 66 12.34 4.65 13.26
C ASN A 66 12.41 6.16 13.50
N GLY A 67 11.28 6.87 13.38
CA GLY A 67 11.21 8.31 13.55
C GLY A 67 11.45 9.07 12.23
N PRO A 68 11.46 10.43 12.29
CA PRO A 68 11.70 11.28 11.14
C PRO A 68 13.19 11.27 10.71
N PRO A 69 13.48 11.42 9.41
CA PRO A 69 12.51 11.45 8.33
C PRO A 69 11.98 10.05 8.00
N PRO A 70 10.72 9.91 7.57
CA PRO A 70 10.20 8.62 7.15
C PRO A 70 10.90 8.14 5.88
N GLN A 71 10.92 6.82 5.69
CA GLN A 71 11.39 6.20 4.46
C GLN A 71 10.20 5.85 3.57
N PHE A 72 10.30 6.15 2.29
CA PHE A 72 9.32 5.78 1.27
C PHE A 72 9.74 4.48 0.59
N TYR A 73 8.80 3.55 0.48
CA TYR A 73 8.99 2.27 -0.19
C TYR A 73 7.91 2.08 -1.25
N HIS A 74 8.28 1.44 -2.35
CA HIS A 74 7.34 1.07 -3.41
C HIS A 74 7.48 -0.41 -3.71
N MET A 75 6.35 -1.10 -3.74
CA MET A 75 6.21 -2.52 -3.99
C MET A 75 5.32 -2.75 -5.20
N ASP A 76 5.87 -3.37 -6.23
CA ASP A 76 5.21 -3.58 -7.52
C ASP A 76 5.40 -5.03 -7.99
N SER A 77 4.30 -5.76 -8.12
CA SER A 77 4.30 -7.15 -8.57
C SER A 77 4.59 -7.34 -10.07
N LEU A 78 4.67 -6.25 -10.85
CA LEU A 78 5.09 -6.22 -12.26
C LEU A 78 6.38 -5.43 -12.48
N ASP A 79 7.30 -5.51 -11.53
CA ASP A 79 8.69 -5.09 -11.67
C ASP A 79 8.88 -3.61 -12.05
N GLY A 80 8.15 -2.74 -11.39
CA GLY A 80 8.30 -1.29 -11.52
C GLY A 80 7.46 -0.65 -12.62
N LEU A 81 6.43 -1.33 -13.12
CA LEU A 81 5.49 -0.75 -14.09
C LEU A 81 4.84 0.55 -13.57
N ASN A 82 4.61 0.64 -12.25
CA ASN A 82 4.06 1.83 -11.58
C ASN A 82 5.11 2.78 -11.02
N ARG A 83 6.39 2.61 -11.33
CA ARG A 83 7.47 3.44 -10.75
C ARG A 83 7.20 4.94 -10.94
N SER A 84 6.82 5.37 -12.14
CA SER A 84 6.52 6.78 -12.42
C SER A 84 5.34 7.32 -11.59
N ALA A 85 4.33 6.49 -11.33
CA ALA A 85 3.20 6.88 -10.49
C ALA A 85 3.62 7.02 -9.01
N ALA A 86 4.46 6.10 -8.51
CA ALA A 86 5.04 6.17 -7.17
C ALA A 86 5.95 7.41 -7.00
N ASP A 87 6.76 7.74 -8.01
CA ASP A 87 7.63 8.92 -7.97
C ASP A 87 6.83 10.23 -7.96
N ARG A 88 5.71 10.32 -8.71
CA ARG A 88 4.79 11.48 -8.64
C ARG A 88 4.18 11.62 -7.25
N LEU A 89 3.72 10.52 -6.65
CA LEU A 89 3.17 10.53 -5.30
C LEU A 89 4.24 10.98 -4.28
N ALA A 90 5.47 10.46 -4.37
CA ALA A 90 6.57 10.85 -3.50
C ALA A 90 6.89 12.34 -3.63
N THR A 91 6.84 12.89 -4.85
CA THR A 91 7.06 14.33 -5.09
C THR A 91 6.00 15.17 -4.37
N ALA A 92 4.71 14.78 -4.46
CA ALA A 92 3.63 15.46 -3.75
C ALA A 92 3.79 15.36 -2.22
N LEU A 93 4.18 14.19 -1.71
CA LEU A 93 4.44 13.95 -0.29
C LEU A 93 5.66 14.71 0.24
N GLY A 94 6.56 15.17 -0.62
CA GLY A 94 7.68 16.03 -0.27
C GLY A 94 7.27 17.34 0.41
N ALA A 95 6.06 17.83 0.16
CA ALA A 95 5.50 18.97 0.87
C ALA A 95 5.25 18.70 2.37
N VAL A 96 4.99 17.42 2.73
CA VAL A 96 4.74 16.98 4.11
C VAL A 96 6.02 16.49 4.78
N PHE A 97 6.90 15.84 4.02
CA PHE A 97 8.12 15.18 4.45
C PHE A 97 9.31 15.66 3.61
N PRO A 98 9.77 16.92 3.77
CA PRO A 98 10.82 17.49 2.93
C PRO A 98 12.17 16.77 3.05
N ASP A 99 12.42 16.11 4.18
CA ASP A 99 13.68 15.40 4.44
C ASP A 99 13.61 13.91 4.06
N ALA A 100 12.49 13.42 3.50
CA ALA A 100 12.38 12.04 3.05
C ALA A 100 13.32 11.74 1.88
N ARG A 101 14.02 10.61 1.94
CA ARG A 101 15.04 10.21 0.97
C ARG A 101 14.42 9.42 -0.17
N GLY A 102 13.84 10.05 -1.17
CA GLY A 102 13.39 9.36 -2.38
C GLY A 102 12.60 8.05 -2.14
N VAL A 103 12.33 7.30 -3.19
CA VAL A 103 11.56 6.05 -3.13
C VAL A 103 12.49 4.84 -3.28
N VAL A 104 12.48 3.95 -2.29
CA VAL A 104 13.15 2.66 -2.35
C VAL A 104 12.23 1.65 -3.04
N GLN A 105 12.68 1.08 -4.15
CA GLN A 105 11.99 -0.02 -4.80
C GLN A 105 12.26 -1.32 -4.03
N VAL A 106 11.23 -1.95 -3.50
CA VAL A 106 11.36 -3.19 -2.72
C VAL A 106 11.21 -4.39 -3.63
N PRO A 107 12.13 -5.37 -3.58
CA PRO A 107 11.91 -6.65 -4.24
C PRO A 107 10.56 -7.23 -3.82
N THR A 108 9.66 -7.40 -4.78
CA THR A 108 8.26 -7.78 -4.52
C THR A 108 7.97 -9.12 -5.19
N PRO A 109 7.24 -10.04 -4.54
CA PRO A 109 6.79 -11.28 -5.18
C PRO A 109 6.06 -10.98 -6.48
N ARG A 110 6.45 -11.68 -7.55
CA ARG A 110 6.03 -11.35 -8.92
C ARG A 110 4.72 -12.04 -9.29
N GLN A 111 3.76 -11.28 -9.79
CA GLN A 111 2.55 -11.86 -10.41
C GLN A 111 2.88 -12.50 -11.76
N LYS A 112 2.16 -13.59 -12.09
CA LYS A 112 2.35 -14.33 -13.35
C LYS A 112 1.31 -13.99 -14.42
N ASN A 113 0.28 -13.24 -14.06
CA ASN A 113 -0.84 -12.86 -14.94
C ASN A 113 -0.99 -11.33 -15.00
N ALA A 114 -1.91 -10.83 -15.83
CA ALA A 114 -2.11 -9.41 -16.06
C ALA A 114 -3.25 -8.78 -15.23
N TYR A 115 -3.86 -9.52 -14.29
CA TYR A 115 -5.10 -9.08 -13.62
C TYR A 115 -5.08 -9.18 -12.08
N ASP A 116 -4.04 -9.78 -11.48
CA ASP A 116 -3.97 -9.96 -10.02
C ASP A 116 -3.31 -8.80 -9.27
N CYS A 117 -2.89 -7.74 -9.94
CA CYS A 117 -2.15 -6.65 -9.29
C CYS A 117 -2.85 -6.08 -8.04
N ALA A 118 -4.17 -5.89 -8.10
CA ALA A 118 -4.92 -5.41 -6.94
C ALA A 118 -4.93 -6.42 -5.78
N ILE A 119 -4.99 -7.73 -6.08
CA ILE A 119 -4.93 -8.79 -5.07
C ILE A 119 -3.53 -8.84 -4.45
N TYR A 120 -2.47 -8.64 -5.24
CA TYR A 120 -1.11 -8.50 -4.71
C TYR A 120 -0.97 -7.29 -3.77
N VAL A 121 -1.56 -6.14 -4.11
CA VAL A 121 -1.60 -4.97 -3.21
C VAL A 121 -2.29 -5.32 -1.89
N MET A 122 -3.43 -6.02 -1.93
CA MET A 122 -4.14 -6.47 -0.73
C MET A 122 -3.31 -7.47 0.10
N ALA A 123 -2.63 -8.42 -0.54
CA ALA A 123 -1.77 -9.40 0.12
C ALA A 123 -0.56 -8.73 0.80
N LEU A 124 0.10 -7.80 0.11
CA LEU A 124 1.19 -6.98 0.66
C LEU A 124 0.73 -6.17 1.88
N ALA A 125 -0.38 -5.45 1.75
CA ALA A 125 -0.94 -4.66 2.84
C ALA A 125 -1.31 -5.54 4.04
N LYS A 126 -1.98 -6.68 3.80
CA LYS A 126 -2.32 -7.66 4.85
C LYS A 126 -1.07 -8.18 5.58
N SER A 127 -0.02 -8.56 4.85
CA SER A 127 1.23 -9.06 5.44
C SER A 127 1.89 -7.98 6.32
N ILE A 128 2.02 -6.74 5.83
CA ILE A 128 2.63 -5.63 6.56
C ILE A 128 1.82 -5.29 7.82
N ILE A 129 0.49 -5.21 7.73
CA ILE A 129 -0.38 -4.91 8.88
C ILE A 129 -0.35 -6.04 9.90
N THR A 130 -0.35 -7.29 9.45
CA THR A 130 -0.24 -8.46 10.35
C THR A 130 1.10 -8.46 11.07
N TRP A 131 2.19 -8.21 10.35
CA TRP A 131 3.51 -8.02 10.96
C TRP A 131 3.49 -6.91 12.00
N TRP A 132 2.94 -5.73 11.68
CA TRP A 132 2.85 -4.61 12.60
C TRP A 132 2.15 -4.99 13.91
N LYS A 133 1.02 -5.71 13.81
CA LYS A 133 0.22 -6.13 14.96
C LYS A 133 0.88 -7.20 15.83
N SER A 134 1.70 -8.06 15.24
CA SER A 134 2.33 -9.22 15.93
C SER A 134 3.82 -9.04 16.22
N ARG A 135 4.43 -7.89 15.85
CA ARG A 135 5.86 -7.68 15.97
C ARG A 135 6.36 -7.69 17.42
N THR A 136 7.51 -8.30 17.61
CA THR A 136 8.31 -8.27 18.82
C THR A 136 9.73 -7.85 18.45
N GLU A 137 10.63 -7.62 19.38
CA GLU A 137 12.03 -7.28 19.11
C GLU A 137 12.76 -8.32 18.23
N SER A 138 12.34 -9.58 18.30
CA SER A 138 12.91 -10.69 17.54
C SER A 138 12.18 -10.98 16.22
N THR A 139 11.10 -10.25 15.90
CA THR A 139 10.31 -10.50 14.69
C THR A 139 11.09 -10.05 13.45
N LYS A 140 11.11 -10.89 12.42
CA LYS A 140 11.67 -10.51 11.12
C LYS A 140 11.02 -9.22 10.61
N HIS A 141 11.81 -8.40 9.93
CA HIS A 141 11.30 -7.15 9.35
C HIS A 141 10.21 -7.40 8.29
N TRP A 142 9.27 -6.48 8.13
CA TRP A 142 8.15 -6.63 7.18
C TRP A 142 8.58 -6.97 5.75
N MET A 143 9.76 -6.47 5.31
CA MET A 143 10.32 -6.81 3.98
C MET A 143 10.60 -8.31 3.82
N GLN A 144 10.96 -9.00 4.91
CA GLN A 144 11.16 -10.44 4.88
C GLN A 144 9.82 -11.18 4.94
N MET A 145 8.85 -10.63 5.68
CA MET A 145 7.53 -11.23 5.79
C MET A 145 6.79 -11.23 4.44
N ILE A 146 6.83 -10.16 3.68
CA ILE A 146 6.19 -10.13 2.36
C ILE A 146 6.75 -11.19 1.40
N GLN A 147 8.04 -11.55 1.50
CA GLN A 147 8.65 -12.60 0.67
C GLN A 147 8.14 -14.01 1.02
N THR A 148 7.72 -14.22 2.26
CA THR A 148 7.20 -15.51 2.73
C THR A 148 5.69 -15.60 2.65
N ASP A 149 4.97 -14.51 2.89
CA ASP A 149 3.52 -14.49 3.02
C ASP A 149 2.81 -14.23 1.69
N VAL A 150 3.43 -13.44 0.78
CA VAL A 150 2.84 -13.10 -0.51
C VAL A 150 3.25 -14.14 -1.55
N THR A 151 2.69 -15.33 -1.45
CA THR A 151 2.88 -16.42 -2.41
C THR A 151 1.73 -16.46 -3.41
N GLU A 152 1.94 -17.13 -4.55
CA GLU A 152 0.88 -17.33 -5.55
C GLU A 152 -0.35 -18.03 -4.96
N GLU A 153 -0.13 -19.01 -4.08
CA GLU A 153 -1.19 -19.75 -3.38
C GLU A 153 -2.01 -18.83 -2.46
N ASN A 154 -1.32 -18.02 -1.65
CA ASN A 154 -1.98 -17.08 -0.73
C ASN A 154 -2.74 -15.99 -1.48
N VAL A 155 -2.21 -15.51 -2.61
CA VAL A 155 -2.88 -14.54 -3.49
C VAL A 155 -4.13 -15.17 -4.12
N HIS A 156 -4.04 -16.41 -4.58
CA HIS A 156 -5.18 -17.15 -5.13
C HIS A 156 -6.29 -17.34 -4.08
N THR A 157 -5.92 -17.78 -2.87
CA THR A 157 -6.87 -17.91 -1.74
C THR A 157 -7.54 -16.57 -1.43
N LEU A 158 -6.76 -15.50 -1.31
CA LEU A 158 -7.28 -14.17 -1.02
C LEU A 158 -8.26 -13.67 -2.11
N ARG A 159 -8.02 -14.01 -3.37
CA ARG A 159 -8.95 -13.70 -4.47
C ARG A 159 -10.29 -14.39 -4.27
N HIS A 160 -10.31 -15.70 -3.95
CA HIS A 160 -11.54 -16.43 -3.70
C HIS A 160 -12.30 -15.87 -2.50
N ASP A 161 -11.60 -15.65 -1.38
CA ASP A 161 -12.21 -15.07 -0.19
C ASP A 161 -12.85 -13.69 -0.47
N PHE A 162 -12.21 -12.89 -1.34
CA PHE A 162 -12.75 -11.59 -1.73
C PHE A 162 -13.99 -11.73 -2.62
N ALA A 163 -13.95 -12.63 -3.62
CA ALA A 163 -15.09 -12.89 -4.49
C ALA A 163 -16.31 -13.37 -3.70
N ASP A 164 -16.12 -14.32 -2.77
CA ASP A 164 -17.17 -14.85 -1.92
C ASP A 164 -17.82 -13.75 -1.05
N ARG A 165 -17.03 -12.83 -0.52
CA ARG A 165 -17.54 -11.70 0.26
C ARG A 165 -18.38 -10.74 -0.59
N VAL A 166 -17.91 -10.39 -1.79
CA VAL A 166 -18.67 -9.53 -2.71
C VAL A 166 -20.02 -10.16 -3.05
N GLU A 167 -20.06 -11.46 -3.35
CA GLU A 167 -21.31 -12.17 -3.62
C GLU A 167 -22.26 -12.20 -2.40
N GLN A 168 -21.71 -12.32 -1.19
CA GLN A 168 -22.50 -12.29 0.05
C GLN A 168 -23.11 -10.91 0.28
N ASP A 169 -22.32 -9.85 0.09
CA ASP A 169 -22.76 -8.48 0.27
C ASP A 169 -23.85 -8.09 -0.74
N GLU A 170 -23.73 -8.53 -2.01
CA GLU A 170 -24.79 -8.34 -3.02
C GLU A 170 -26.09 -9.06 -2.67
N LYS A 171 -26.02 -10.24 -2.04
CA LYS A 171 -27.20 -11.00 -1.59
C LYS A 171 -27.89 -10.34 -0.39
N ASN A 172 -27.12 -9.67 0.48
CA ASN A 172 -27.65 -9.00 1.67
C ASN A 172 -28.30 -7.63 1.36
N GLN A 173 -28.06 -7.07 0.18
CA GLN A 173 -28.62 -5.78 -0.27
C GLN A 173 -29.92 -5.92 -1.06
N LYS A 174 -30.38 -7.15 -1.33
CA LYS A 174 -31.63 -7.47 -2.01
C LYS A 174 -32.71 -7.90 -1.01
#